data_28288edf6f04904f21b712f14b376844
#
_entry.id   28288edf6f04904f21b712f14b376844
#
_cell.length_a   1.000
_cell.length_b   1.000
_cell.length_c   1.000
_cell.angle_alpha   90.00
_cell.angle_beta   90.00
_cell.angle_gamma   90.00
#
_symmetry.space_group_name_H-M   'P 1'
#
loop_
_entity.id
_entity.type
_entity.pdbx_description
1 polymer ?
#
loop_
_entity_poly.entity_id
_entity_poly.type
_entity_poly.pdbx_seq_one_letter_code
_entity_poly.pdbx_strand_id
1 'polypeptide(L)'
;MKHLWCICVFFLTSCATKGILETHILQGEPGEVDVIVFSSTDCPIANAMAPEIERIHISVQNAGGDLFLVHVWAGRTNIDAQKHADDYGLTMEVIIDTEHELVDSFNATVTPEAVVVLYDEDGTPKVIYQGLVNNLFDSPGNRRDEATQHYVRDAVAAGIKNEAISTSYRAPTGCIIEQKQ
;
A
#
# COMPACT_ATOMS: atom_id res chain seq x y z
N MET A 1 28.17 37.10 44.37
CA MET A 1 27.38 35.89 44.23
C MET A 1 26.46 36.07 43.01
N LYS A 2 26.77 35.46 41.87
CA LYS A 2 25.99 35.54 40.64
C LYS A 2 25.36 34.17 40.45
N HIS A 3 24.04 34.10 40.60
CA HIS A 3 23.23 32.86 40.34
C HIS A 3 23.05 32.71 38.83
N LEU A 4 23.71 31.70 38.24
CA LEU A 4 23.54 31.27 36.89
C LEU A 4 22.32 30.33 36.84
N TRP A 5 21.22 30.80 36.25
CA TRP A 5 20.01 30.00 36.01
C TRP A 5 20.20 29.21 34.70
N CYS A 6 20.40 27.91 34.84
CA CYS A 6 20.47 27.00 33.72
C CYS A 6 19.04 26.70 33.25
N ILE A 7 18.63 27.27 32.11
CA ILE A 7 17.35 26.95 31.48
C ILE A 7 17.53 25.66 30.70
N CYS A 8 17.04 24.54 31.27
CA CYS A 8 16.90 23.28 30.53
C CYS A 8 15.73 23.40 29.55
N VAL A 9 16.05 23.62 28.28
CA VAL A 9 15.07 23.49 27.19
C VAL A 9 14.85 22.01 26.94
N PHE A 10 13.71 21.48 27.41
CA PHE A 10 13.23 20.16 27.04
C PHE A 10 12.75 20.22 25.58
N PHE A 11 13.53 19.71 24.65
CA PHE A 11 13.04 19.35 23.34
C PHE A 11 12.11 18.14 23.49
N LEU A 12 10.80 18.39 23.46
CA LEU A 12 9.82 17.35 23.28
C LEU A 12 9.94 16.86 21.81
N THR A 13 10.73 15.83 21.60
CA THR A 13 10.66 15.06 20.37
C THR A 13 9.27 14.38 20.36
N SER A 14 8.36 14.92 19.57
CA SER A 14 7.10 14.26 19.25
C SER A 14 7.42 12.98 18.49
N CYS A 15 7.49 11.87 19.21
CA CYS A 15 7.52 10.55 18.61
C CYS A 15 6.08 10.30 18.17
N ALA A 16 5.78 10.46 16.88
CA ALA A 16 4.52 10.01 16.32
C ALA A 16 4.45 8.49 16.57
N THR A 17 3.49 8.05 17.34
CA THR A 17 3.23 6.62 17.53
C THR A 17 2.66 6.09 16.23
N LYS A 18 3.37 5.17 15.57
CA LYS A 18 2.83 4.41 14.44
C LYS A 18 1.55 3.70 14.87
N GLY A 19 0.60 3.62 13.95
CA GLY A 19 -0.64 2.89 14.18
C GLY A 19 -0.39 1.37 14.34
N ILE A 20 -1.41 0.66 14.82
CA ILE A 20 -1.30 -0.79 15.05
C ILE A 20 -1.17 -1.54 13.71
N LEU A 21 -2.00 -1.19 12.72
CA LEU A 21 -1.94 -1.80 11.39
C LEU A 21 -0.66 -1.45 10.65
N GLU A 22 -0.22 -0.19 10.71
CA GLU A 22 1.05 0.22 10.12
C GLU A 22 2.23 -0.56 10.71
N THR A 23 2.23 -0.77 12.03
CA THR A 23 3.27 -1.56 12.70
C THR A 23 3.21 -3.03 12.28
N HIS A 24 2.01 -3.57 12.00
CA HIS A 24 1.84 -4.96 11.55
C HIS A 24 2.39 -5.18 10.14
N ILE A 25 2.09 -4.28 9.18
CA ILE A 25 2.41 -4.48 7.77
C ILE A 25 3.79 -3.94 7.35
N LEU A 26 4.45 -3.14 8.18
CA LEU A 26 5.77 -2.57 7.87
C LEU A 26 6.86 -3.24 8.71
N GLN A 27 7.06 -4.54 8.51
CA GLN A 27 8.02 -5.39 9.23
C GLN A 27 8.81 -6.29 8.27
N GLY A 28 9.55 -5.69 7.34
CA GLY A 28 10.39 -6.44 6.40
C GLY A 28 11.86 -6.44 6.79
N GLU A 29 12.59 -7.42 6.28
CA GLU A 29 14.04 -7.52 6.41
C GLU A 29 14.75 -6.62 5.39
N PRO A 30 16.01 -6.21 5.63
CA PRO A 30 16.77 -5.40 4.68
C PRO A 30 16.79 -5.98 3.27
N GLY A 31 16.39 -5.18 2.29
CA GLY A 31 16.33 -5.56 0.88
C GLY A 31 15.02 -6.22 0.44
N GLU A 32 14.11 -6.51 1.36
CA GLU A 32 12.76 -6.99 1.01
C GLU A 32 11.92 -5.89 0.38
N VAL A 33 10.92 -6.31 -0.39
CA VAL A 33 9.97 -5.43 -1.05
C VAL A 33 8.57 -5.89 -0.71
N ASP A 34 7.81 -5.04 -0.05
CA ASP A 34 6.40 -5.27 0.24
C ASP A 34 5.49 -4.42 -0.65
N VAL A 35 4.26 -4.89 -0.82
CA VAL A 35 3.23 -4.17 -1.56
C VAL A 35 1.96 -4.08 -0.72
N ILE A 36 1.39 -2.88 -0.67
CA ILE A 36 0.09 -2.62 -0.05
C ILE A 36 -0.86 -2.23 -1.17
N VAL A 37 -2.01 -2.88 -1.26
CA VAL A 37 -3.05 -2.55 -2.25
C VAL A 37 -4.33 -2.18 -1.52
N PHE A 38 -4.69 -0.89 -1.57
CA PHE A 38 -5.99 -0.41 -1.10
C PHE A 38 -7.08 -0.87 -2.06
N SER A 39 -8.07 -1.56 -1.54
CA SER A 39 -9.13 -2.21 -2.31
C SER A 39 -10.51 -2.06 -1.67
N SER A 40 -11.54 -2.38 -2.43
CA SER A 40 -12.91 -2.47 -1.94
C SER A 40 -13.63 -3.60 -2.67
N THR A 41 -14.46 -4.35 -1.95
CA THR A 41 -15.29 -5.43 -2.51
C THR A 41 -16.20 -4.94 -3.64
N ASP A 42 -16.64 -3.70 -3.56
CA ASP A 42 -17.63 -3.12 -4.48
C ASP A 42 -16.98 -2.28 -5.60
N CYS A 43 -15.63 -2.20 -5.64
CA CYS A 43 -14.93 -1.45 -6.68
C CYS A 43 -14.72 -2.29 -7.95
N PRO A 44 -15.43 -2.02 -9.06
CA PRO A 44 -15.29 -2.82 -10.28
C PRO A 44 -13.91 -2.70 -10.91
N ILE A 45 -13.18 -1.59 -10.66
CA ILE A 45 -11.82 -1.40 -11.17
C ILE A 45 -10.84 -2.28 -10.37
N ALA A 46 -10.96 -2.32 -9.03
CA ALA A 46 -10.16 -3.21 -8.19
C ALA A 46 -10.42 -4.67 -8.55
N ASN A 47 -11.68 -5.06 -8.72
CA ASN A 47 -12.08 -6.41 -9.11
C ASN A 47 -11.51 -6.81 -10.48
N ALA A 48 -11.50 -5.91 -11.45
CA ALA A 48 -10.90 -6.16 -12.77
C ALA A 48 -9.37 -6.31 -12.71
N MET A 49 -8.72 -5.76 -11.68
CA MET A 49 -7.26 -5.87 -11.48
C MET A 49 -6.84 -7.07 -10.61
N ALA A 50 -7.78 -7.82 -10.05
CA ALA A 50 -7.47 -8.98 -9.20
C ALA A 50 -6.44 -9.96 -9.82
N PRO A 51 -6.54 -10.35 -11.12
CA PRO A 51 -5.53 -11.22 -11.72
C PRO A 51 -4.13 -10.60 -11.80
N GLU A 52 -4.02 -9.29 -11.88
CA GLU A 52 -2.73 -8.59 -11.86
C GLU A 52 -2.18 -8.48 -10.45
N ILE A 53 -3.03 -8.18 -9.48
CA ILE A 53 -2.67 -8.11 -8.06
C ILE A 53 -2.14 -9.47 -7.59
N GLU A 54 -2.79 -10.56 -7.97
CA GLU A 54 -2.32 -11.92 -7.65
C GLU A 54 -0.97 -12.23 -8.28
N ARG A 55 -0.72 -11.83 -9.54
CA ARG A 55 0.60 -11.98 -10.17
C ARG A 55 1.70 -11.19 -9.44
N ILE A 56 1.37 -9.99 -8.97
CA ILE A 56 2.29 -9.18 -8.16
C ILE A 56 2.58 -9.89 -6.84
N HIS A 57 1.54 -10.38 -6.15
CA HIS A 57 1.69 -11.13 -4.90
C HIS A 57 2.65 -12.31 -5.04
N ILE A 58 2.43 -13.18 -6.03
CA ILE A 58 3.31 -14.33 -6.30
C ILE A 58 4.76 -13.88 -6.54
N SER A 59 4.97 -12.78 -7.26
CA SER A 59 6.31 -12.25 -7.53
C SER A 59 7.01 -11.74 -6.28
N VAL A 60 6.28 -11.00 -5.43
CA VAL A 60 6.76 -10.45 -4.17
C VAL A 60 7.09 -11.59 -3.19
N GLN A 61 6.17 -12.54 -3.01
CA GLN A 61 6.36 -13.71 -2.14
C GLN A 61 7.57 -14.57 -2.55
N ASN A 62 7.77 -14.77 -3.84
CA ASN A 62 8.94 -15.50 -4.34
C ASN A 62 10.27 -14.76 -4.09
N ALA A 63 10.22 -13.46 -3.82
CA ALA A 63 11.37 -12.63 -3.46
C ALA A 63 11.55 -12.45 -1.94
N GLY A 64 10.67 -13.03 -1.12
CA GLY A 64 10.74 -13.00 0.34
C GLY A 64 9.90 -11.92 1.01
N GLY A 65 9.24 -11.05 0.25
CA GLY A 65 8.36 -10.02 0.78
C GLY A 65 6.89 -10.43 0.80
N ASP A 66 6.03 -9.50 1.21
CA ASP A 66 4.59 -9.72 1.36
C ASP A 66 3.75 -8.72 0.55
N LEU A 67 2.54 -9.16 0.16
CA LEU A 67 1.51 -8.27 -0.36
C LEU A 67 0.30 -8.31 0.55
N PHE A 68 -0.14 -7.11 0.97
CA PHE A 68 -1.32 -6.90 1.81
C PHE A 68 -2.46 -6.30 0.99
N LEU A 69 -3.63 -6.96 1.00
CA LEU A 69 -4.85 -6.43 0.39
C LEU A 69 -5.67 -5.71 1.47
N VAL A 70 -5.67 -4.38 1.42
CA VAL A 70 -6.30 -3.53 2.43
C VAL A 70 -7.68 -3.11 1.98
N HIS A 71 -8.73 -3.65 2.60
CA HIS A 71 -10.10 -3.21 2.39
C HIS A 71 -10.43 -1.99 3.25
N VAL A 72 -10.81 -0.90 2.59
CA VAL A 72 -11.00 0.44 3.20
C VAL A 72 -12.46 0.79 3.51
N TRP A 73 -13.39 -0.15 3.34
CA TRP A 73 -14.82 0.13 3.48
C TRP A 73 -15.32 -0.13 4.91
N ALA A 74 -15.87 0.91 5.55
CA ALA A 74 -16.58 0.78 6.82
C ALA A 74 -17.83 -0.14 6.66
N GLY A 75 -18.05 -1.05 7.62
CA GLY A 75 -19.22 -1.90 7.67
C GLY A 75 -19.07 -3.27 6.99
N ARG A 76 -17.92 -3.60 6.42
CA ARG A 76 -17.61 -4.98 5.99
C ARG A 76 -16.96 -5.76 7.11
N THR A 77 -17.23 -7.07 7.15
CA THR A 77 -16.62 -7.99 8.10
C THR A 77 -15.39 -8.67 7.47
N ASN A 78 -14.52 -9.23 8.31
CA ASN A 78 -13.41 -10.06 7.85
C ASN A 78 -13.91 -11.22 6.96
N ILE A 79 -15.09 -11.77 7.26
CA ILE A 79 -15.71 -12.86 6.48
C ILE A 79 -16.07 -12.38 5.07
N ASP A 80 -16.64 -11.18 4.93
CA ASP A 80 -17.00 -10.63 3.62
C ASP A 80 -15.77 -10.35 2.77
N ALA A 81 -14.72 -9.79 3.38
CA ALA A 81 -13.47 -9.47 2.71
C ALA A 81 -12.73 -10.75 2.28
N GLN A 82 -12.66 -11.76 3.15
CA GLN A 82 -12.05 -13.05 2.80
C GLN A 82 -12.83 -13.75 1.71
N LYS A 83 -14.17 -13.79 1.81
CA LYS A 83 -15.01 -14.35 0.74
C LYS A 83 -14.77 -13.65 -0.60
N HIS A 84 -14.66 -12.33 -0.61
CA HIS A 84 -14.34 -11.58 -1.82
C HIS A 84 -12.96 -11.98 -2.39
N ALA A 85 -11.94 -12.08 -1.55
CA ALA A 85 -10.61 -12.52 -1.98
C ALA A 85 -10.69 -13.94 -2.62
N ASP A 86 -11.39 -14.86 -1.99
CA ASP A 86 -11.60 -16.24 -2.50
C ASP A 86 -12.34 -16.24 -3.86
N ASP A 87 -13.42 -15.43 -3.98
CA ASP A 87 -14.21 -15.33 -5.22
C ASP A 87 -13.39 -14.78 -6.40
N TYR A 88 -12.36 -13.96 -6.13
CA TYR A 88 -11.46 -13.37 -7.14
C TYR A 88 -10.10 -14.07 -7.27
N GLY A 89 -9.87 -15.15 -6.51
CA GLY A 89 -8.63 -15.93 -6.55
C GLY A 89 -7.43 -15.17 -5.99
N LEU A 90 -7.65 -14.34 -5.00
CA LEU A 90 -6.62 -13.56 -4.30
C LEU A 90 -6.16 -14.36 -3.06
N THR A 91 -4.85 -14.60 -2.93
CA THR A 91 -4.30 -15.51 -1.91
C THR A 91 -3.44 -14.81 -0.84
N MET A 92 -3.25 -13.49 -0.98
CA MET A 92 -2.51 -12.67 -0.04
C MET A 92 -3.29 -12.43 1.26
N GLU A 93 -2.61 -11.88 2.26
CA GLU A 93 -3.24 -11.43 3.50
C GLU A 93 -4.24 -10.31 3.24
N VAL A 94 -5.44 -10.48 3.82
CA VAL A 94 -6.54 -9.50 3.73
C VAL A 94 -6.65 -8.75 5.04
N ILE A 95 -6.54 -7.42 4.99
CA ILE A 95 -6.65 -6.51 6.13
C ILE A 95 -7.87 -5.63 5.94
N ILE A 96 -8.59 -5.34 7.04
CA ILE A 96 -9.68 -4.36 7.03
C ILE A 96 -9.24 -3.11 7.77
N ASP A 97 -9.18 -1.99 7.06
CA ASP A 97 -8.83 -0.67 7.58
C ASP A 97 -10.09 0.18 7.80
N THR A 98 -10.95 -0.24 8.74
CA THR A 98 -12.18 0.48 9.07
C THR A 98 -11.92 1.84 9.71
N GLU A 99 -10.79 2.00 10.35
CA GLU A 99 -10.38 3.22 11.01
C GLU A 99 -9.54 4.14 10.13
N HIS A 100 -9.33 3.78 8.86
CA HIS A 100 -8.51 4.51 7.89
C HIS A 100 -7.08 4.81 8.40
N GLU A 101 -6.56 3.93 9.24
CA GLU A 101 -5.21 4.08 9.79
C GLU A 101 -4.15 4.04 8.66
N LEU A 102 -4.27 3.05 7.77
CA LEU A 102 -3.37 2.92 6.62
C LEU A 102 -3.71 3.91 5.51
N VAL A 103 -4.99 4.16 5.27
CA VAL A 103 -5.45 5.19 4.31
C VAL A 103 -4.83 6.54 4.66
N ASP A 104 -4.87 6.95 5.93
CA ASP A 104 -4.33 8.22 6.39
C ASP A 104 -2.79 8.22 6.36
N SER A 105 -2.15 7.11 6.75
CA SER A 105 -0.69 6.97 6.78
C SER A 105 -0.06 7.12 5.38
N PHE A 106 -0.70 6.53 4.37
CA PHE A 106 -0.24 6.57 2.98
C PHE A 106 -0.94 7.64 2.12
N ASN A 107 -1.90 8.40 2.69
CA ASN A 107 -2.73 9.35 1.97
C ASN A 107 -3.42 8.72 0.74
N ALA A 108 -3.89 7.48 0.86
CA ALA A 108 -4.58 6.79 -0.21
C ALA A 108 -5.93 7.46 -0.51
N THR A 109 -6.29 7.55 -1.78
CA THR A 109 -7.43 8.37 -2.23
C THR A 109 -8.50 7.58 -2.98
N VAL A 110 -8.12 6.47 -3.61
CA VAL A 110 -9.02 5.65 -4.41
C VAL A 110 -8.71 4.16 -4.23
N THR A 111 -9.62 3.31 -4.72
CA THR A 111 -9.40 1.87 -4.88
C THR A 111 -9.53 1.47 -6.36
N PRO A 112 -8.56 0.69 -6.95
CA PRO A 112 -7.32 0.27 -6.32
C PRO A 112 -6.26 1.38 -6.35
N GLU A 113 -5.52 1.53 -5.26
CA GLU A 113 -4.27 2.28 -5.20
C GLU A 113 -3.21 1.38 -4.57
N ALA A 114 -1.99 1.38 -5.11
CA ALA A 114 -0.92 0.53 -4.62
C ALA A 114 0.25 1.35 -4.07
N VAL A 115 0.89 0.83 -3.04
CA VAL A 115 2.14 1.34 -2.45
C VAL A 115 3.17 0.23 -2.50
N VAL A 116 4.38 0.52 -2.97
CA VAL A 116 5.52 -0.40 -2.94
C VAL A 116 6.54 0.12 -1.95
N VAL A 117 6.90 -0.71 -0.99
CA VAL A 117 7.83 -0.41 0.08
C VAL A 117 9.09 -1.25 -0.10
N LEU A 118 10.26 -0.62 -0.02
CA LEU A 118 11.56 -1.28 0.04
C LEU A 118 12.15 -1.03 1.43
N TYR A 119 12.67 -2.07 2.07
CA TYR A 119 13.39 -1.94 3.34
C TYR A 119 14.86 -1.67 3.06
N ASP A 120 15.38 -0.59 3.64
CA ASP A 120 16.80 -0.22 3.48
C ASP A 120 17.73 -1.15 4.30
N GLU A 121 19.03 -0.84 4.29
CA GLU A 121 20.04 -1.66 4.98
C GLU A 121 19.82 -1.77 6.50
N ASP A 122 19.11 -0.82 7.10
CA ASP A 122 18.74 -0.80 8.51
C ASP A 122 17.36 -1.40 8.79
N GLY A 123 16.67 -1.93 7.77
CA GLY A 123 15.29 -2.43 7.86
C GLY A 123 14.25 -1.32 7.96
N THR A 124 14.61 -0.06 7.62
CA THR A 124 13.65 1.05 7.62
C THR A 124 12.80 1.02 6.35
N PRO A 125 11.46 1.01 6.46
CA PRO A 125 10.58 1.00 5.29
C PRO A 125 10.65 2.34 4.54
N LYS A 126 10.79 2.26 3.21
CA LYS A 126 10.81 3.39 2.30
C LYS A 126 9.83 3.18 1.16
N VAL A 127 8.84 4.05 1.04
CA VAL A 127 7.96 4.05 -0.14
C VAL A 127 8.76 4.41 -1.38
N ILE A 128 8.81 3.48 -2.33
CA ILE A 128 9.53 3.65 -3.59
C ILE A 128 8.58 3.92 -4.76
N TYR A 129 7.31 3.48 -4.65
CA TYR A 129 6.26 3.79 -5.63
C TYR A 129 4.91 3.92 -4.94
N GLN A 130 4.04 4.81 -5.47
CA GLN A 130 2.63 4.88 -5.09
C GLN A 130 1.75 5.25 -6.29
N GLY A 131 0.55 4.67 -6.38
CA GLY A 131 -0.49 5.03 -7.33
C GLY A 131 -1.08 3.87 -8.13
N LEU A 132 -1.21 4.05 -9.46
CA LEU A 132 -1.80 3.08 -10.37
C LEU A 132 -1.11 1.71 -10.32
N VAL A 133 -1.91 0.64 -10.25
CA VAL A 133 -1.37 -0.74 -10.39
C VAL A 133 -0.81 -0.94 -11.81
N ASN A 134 -1.60 -0.58 -12.81
CA ASN A 134 -1.24 -0.62 -14.24
C ASN A 134 -2.12 0.37 -15.03
N ASN A 135 -1.98 0.44 -16.35
CA ASN A 135 -2.78 1.33 -17.20
C ASN A 135 -4.00 0.64 -17.86
N LEU A 136 -4.57 -0.37 -17.23
CA LEU A 136 -5.79 -1.03 -17.75
C LEU A 136 -6.98 -0.06 -17.83
N PHE A 137 -7.05 0.91 -16.92
CA PHE A 137 -8.06 1.98 -16.93
C PHE A 137 -7.38 3.35 -17.07
N ASP A 138 -7.80 4.11 -18.07
CA ASP A 138 -7.38 5.52 -18.23
C ASP A 138 -8.17 6.45 -17.29
N SER A 139 -9.44 6.12 -17.05
CA SER A 139 -10.35 6.81 -16.14
C SER A 139 -11.48 5.85 -15.76
N PRO A 140 -12.27 6.12 -14.72
CA PRO A 140 -13.45 5.34 -14.40
C PRO A 140 -14.38 5.20 -15.63
N GLY A 141 -14.69 3.95 -15.99
CA GLY A 141 -15.51 3.63 -17.17
C GLY A 141 -14.76 3.55 -18.51
N ASN A 142 -13.48 3.93 -18.58
CA ASN A 142 -12.67 3.83 -19.78
C ASN A 142 -11.58 2.76 -19.62
N ARG A 143 -11.94 1.52 -19.94
CA ARG A 143 -11.09 0.34 -19.83
C ARG A 143 -10.45 0.01 -21.18
N ARG A 144 -9.14 -0.26 -21.17
CA ARG A 144 -8.40 -0.84 -22.31
C ARG A 144 -8.71 -2.34 -22.45
N ASP A 145 -8.47 -2.90 -23.60
CA ASP A 145 -8.56 -4.36 -23.80
C ASP A 145 -7.50 -5.08 -22.94
N GLU A 146 -6.28 -4.52 -22.87
CA GLU A 146 -5.18 -5.01 -22.04
C GLU A 146 -4.32 -3.88 -21.49
N ALA A 147 -3.65 -4.14 -20.38
CA ALA A 147 -2.65 -3.22 -19.83
C ALA A 147 -1.35 -3.34 -20.64
N THR A 148 -0.77 -2.20 -21.01
CA THR A 148 0.51 -2.09 -21.72
C THR A 148 1.64 -1.55 -20.84
N GLN A 149 1.30 -1.05 -19.63
CA GLN A 149 2.24 -0.55 -18.63
C GLN A 149 1.86 -1.13 -17.26
N HIS A 150 2.86 -1.62 -16.52
CA HIS A 150 2.67 -2.39 -15.30
C HIS A 150 3.47 -1.76 -14.15
N TYR A 151 3.04 -0.60 -13.70
CA TYR A 151 3.81 0.28 -12.81
C TYR A 151 4.25 -0.39 -11.51
N VAL A 152 3.36 -1.13 -10.85
CA VAL A 152 3.70 -1.84 -9.60
C VAL A 152 4.69 -2.96 -9.86
N ARG A 153 4.49 -3.77 -10.92
CA ARG A 153 5.45 -4.82 -11.27
C ARG A 153 6.84 -4.26 -11.59
N ASP A 154 6.88 -3.14 -12.32
CA ASP A 154 8.14 -2.48 -12.67
C ASP A 154 8.85 -1.95 -11.41
N ALA A 155 8.09 -1.35 -10.48
CA ALA A 155 8.62 -0.88 -9.20
C ALA A 155 9.11 -2.03 -8.31
N VAL A 156 8.34 -3.11 -8.19
CA VAL A 156 8.74 -4.33 -7.46
C VAL A 156 10.01 -4.92 -8.06
N ALA A 157 10.07 -5.09 -9.39
CA ALA A 157 11.24 -5.64 -10.06
C ALA A 157 12.51 -4.77 -9.86
N ALA A 158 12.36 -3.45 -9.87
CA ALA A 158 13.45 -2.52 -9.60
C ALA A 158 13.89 -2.58 -8.12
N GLY A 159 12.92 -2.62 -7.17
CA GLY A 159 13.20 -2.75 -5.74
C GLY A 159 13.97 -4.04 -5.41
N ILE A 160 13.51 -5.19 -5.89
CA ILE A 160 14.18 -6.49 -5.71
C ILE A 160 15.63 -6.48 -6.22
N LYS A 161 15.91 -5.75 -7.30
CA LYS A 161 17.25 -5.64 -7.88
C LYS A 161 18.07 -4.50 -7.28
N ASN A 162 17.50 -3.71 -6.37
CA ASN A 162 18.07 -2.46 -5.88
C ASN A 162 18.46 -1.49 -7.02
N GLU A 163 17.60 -1.41 -8.04
CA GLU A 163 17.75 -0.52 -9.19
C GLU A 163 16.93 0.77 -9.02
N ALA A 164 17.33 1.83 -9.71
CA ALA A 164 16.59 3.08 -9.68
C ALA A 164 15.21 2.92 -10.35
N ILE A 165 14.17 3.43 -9.69
CA ILE A 165 12.81 3.42 -10.20
C ILE A 165 12.61 4.59 -11.15
N SER A 166 12.09 4.31 -12.34
CA SER A 166 11.85 5.31 -13.38
C SER A 166 10.74 6.29 -13.03
N THR A 167 9.80 5.87 -12.20
CA THR A 167 8.64 6.67 -11.79
C THR A 167 8.20 6.25 -10.38
N SER A 168 8.24 7.18 -9.43
CA SER A 168 7.85 6.93 -8.03
C SER A 168 6.35 7.19 -7.75
N TYR A 169 5.63 7.84 -8.67
CA TYR A 169 4.22 8.16 -8.51
C TYR A 169 3.47 8.17 -9.83
N ARG A 170 2.26 7.62 -9.82
CA ARG A 170 1.25 7.76 -10.88
C ARG A 170 -0.10 8.03 -10.26
N ALA A 171 -0.74 9.13 -10.65
CA ALA A 171 -2.07 9.46 -10.14
C ALA A 171 -3.02 8.27 -10.31
N PRO A 172 -3.57 7.73 -9.22
CA PRO A 172 -4.40 6.52 -9.29
C PRO A 172 -5.75 6.83 -9.93
N THR A 173 -6.35 5.80 -10.54
CA THR A 173 -7.70 5.84 -11.13
C THR A 173 -8.52 4.73 -10.47
N GLY A 174 -9.65 5.11 -9.86
CA GLY A 174 -10.45 4.14 -9.10
C GLY A 174 -11.70 4.73 -8.49
N CYS A 175 -12.30 3.97 -7.58
CA CYS A 175 -13.43 4.40 -6.76
C CYS A 175 -12.90 5.22 -5.58
N ILE A 176 -13.47 6.38 -5.33
CA ILE A 176 -13.03 7.29 -4.25
C ILE A 176 -13.20 6.60 -2.89
N ILE A 177 -12.16 6.67 -2.04
CA ILE A 177 -12.24 6.27 -0.64
C ILE A 177 -13.04 7.34 0.10
N GLU A 178 -14.18 6.93 0.68
CA GLU A 178 -15.02 7.85 1.45
C GLU A 178 -14.29 8.26 2.73
N GLN A 179 -14.19 9.57 2.96
CA GLN A 179 -13.58 10.10 4.18
C GLN A 179 -14.47 9.78 5.39
N LYS A 180 -13.84 9.53 6.53
CA LYS A 180 -14.55 9.42 7.83
C LYS A 180 -15.35 10.68 8.10
N GLN A 181 -16.60 10.51 8.51
CA GLN A 181 -17.45 11.58 9.02
C GLN A 181 -17.20 11.83 10.51
#